data_7a005a5afdd50b0973a3483988adb598
#
_entry.id   7a005a5afdd50b0973a3483988adb598
#
_cell.length_a   1.000
_cell.length_b   1.000
_cell.length_c   1.000
_cell.angle_alpha   90.00
_cell.angle_beta   90.00
_cell.angle_gamma   90.00
#
_symmetry.space_group_name_H-M   'P 1'
#
loop_
_entity.id
_entity.type
_entity.pdbx_description
1 polymer ?
#
loop_
_entity_poly.entity_id
_entity_poly.type
_entity_poly.pdbx_seq_one_letter_code
_entity_poly.pdbx_strand_id
1 'polypeptide(L)'
;TMSTSVVQGDVERVLGREVMFISEVSGPVVTQSLAILRPGDIGLLDNVRFWPREEANDPEFAKAIAANGDFYVNDAFSAAHRAHASTEGLAHLLPAYAGRAMEAELKALDAALGNPQR
;
A
#
# COMPACT_ATOMS: atom_id res chain seq x y z
N THR A 1 6.19 -2.62 16.35
CA THR A 1 5.30 -2.37 15.21
C THR A 1 3.99 -1.81 15.71
N MET A 2 3.59 -0.66 15.20
CA MET A 2 2.42 0.07 15.66
C MET A 2 1.25 -0.11 14.70
N SER A 3 0.03 -0.13 15.26
CA SER A 3 -1.18 -0.12 14.46
C SER A 3 -1.30 1.21 13.71
N THR A 4 -1.80 1.16 12.48
CA THR A 4 -2.08 2.37 11.71
C THR A 4 -3.24 3.17 12.31
N SER A 5 -4.00 2.58 13.24
CA SER A 5 -5.08 3.30 13.90
C SER A 5 -4.59 4.56 14.63
N VAL A 6 -3.33 4.57 15.08
CA VAL A 6 -2.77 5.73 15.78
C VAL A 6 -2.57 6.94 14.87
N VAL A 7 -2.53 6.73 13.55
CA VAL A 7 -2.37 7.83 12.58
C VAL A 7 -3.66 8.15 11.83
N GLN A 8 -4.75 7.44 12.13
CA GLN A 8 -6.02 7.64 11.43
C GLN A 8 -6.46 9.11 11.45
N GLY A 9 -6.41 9.74 12.62
CA GLY A 9 -6.80 11.14 12.74
C GLY A 9 -5.91 12.09 11.95
N ASP A 10 -4.61 11.79 11.88
CA ASP A 10 -3.68 12.59 11.09
C ASP A 10 -3.95 12.45 9.59
N VAL A 11 -4.25 11.24 9.13
CA VAL A 11 -4.60 11.00 7.73
C VAL A 11 -5.88 11.74 7.38
N GLU A 12 -6.90 11.68 8.24
CA GLU A 12 -8.16 12.39 8.04
C GLU A 12 -7.93 13.90 7.94
N ARG A 13 -7.08 14.43 8.82
CA ARG A 13 -6.79 15.88 8.83
C ARG A 13 -6.08 16.30 7.53
N VAL A 14 -5.11 15.54 7.08
CA VAL A 14 -4.35 15.86 5.87
C VAL A 14 -5.25 15.78 4.64
N LEU A 15 -6.12 14.77 4.57
CA LEU A 15 -6.98 14.55 3.42
C LEU A 15 -8.25 15.40 3.46
N GLY A 16 -8.60 15.96 4.63
CA GLY A 16 -9.81 16.76 4.80
C GLY A 16 -11.10 15.96 4.70
N ARG A 17 -11.06 14.67 5.05
CA ARG A 17 -12.23 13.80 4.97
C ARG A 17 -12.07 12.60 5.91
N GLU A 18 -13.20 11.93 6.18
CA GLU A 18 -13.21 10.75 7.02
C GLU A 18 -12.54 9.57 6.33
N VAL A 19 -11.87 8.73 7.13
CA VAL A 19 -11.20 7.52 6.68
C VAL A 19 -11.69 6.37 7.56
N MET A 20 -12.12 5.26 6.93
CA MET A 20 -12.53 4.07 7.67
C MET A 20 -11.30 3.26 8.06
N PHE A 21 -11.09 3.03 9.35
CA PHE A 21 -10.04 2.13 9.79
C PHE A 21 -10.51 0.69 9.72
N ILE A 22 -9.68 -0.19 9.16
CA ILE A 22 -9.98 -1.62 9.04
C ILE A 22 -8.86 -2.38 9.73
N SER A 23 -9.20 -3.16 10.75
CA SER A 23 -8.23 -3.81 11.62
C SER A 23 -7.52 -5.04 11.02
N GLU A 24 -7.85 -5.39 9.79
CA GLU A 24 -7.25 -6.51 9.06
C GLU A 24 -6.69 -6.01 7.74
N VAL A 25 -5.93 -6.86 7.05
CA VAL A 25 -5.40 -6.52 5.71
C VAL A 25 -5.98 -7.42 4.62
N SER A 26 -6.66 -8.49 4.99
CA SER A 26 -7.27 -9.42 4.04
C SER A 26 -8.37 -10.23 4.76
N GLY A 27 -9.11 -11.01 4.01
CA GLY A 27 -10.14 -11.90 4.54
C GLY A 27 -11.51 -11.26 4.66
N PRO A 28 -12.45 -11.94 5.34
CA PRO A 28 -13.86 -11.52 5.35
C PRO A 28 -14.10 -10.14 5.96
N VAL A 29 -13.33 -9.76 6.99
CA VAL A 29 -13.49 -8.44 7.62
C VAL A 29 -13.19 -7.34 6.61
N VAL A 30 -12.11 -7.48 5.84
CA VAL A 30 -11.74 -6.49 4.83
C VAL A 30 -12.77 -6.47 3.71
N THR A 31 -13.17 -7.64 3.22
CA THR A 31 -14.15 -7.75 2.13
C THR A 31 -15.47 -7.08 2.52
N GLN A 32 -15.95 -7.34 3.72
CA GLN A 32 -17.20 -6.76 4.21
C GLN A 32 -17.08 -5.25 4.41
N SER A 33 -15.95 -4.80 4.97
CA SER A 33 -15.71 -3.37 5.21
C SER A 33 -15.64 -2.60 3.89
N LEU A 34 -14.95 -3.15 2.89
CA LEU A 34 -14.83 -2.51 1.59
C LEU A 34 -16.17 -2.46 0.85
N ALA A 35 -17.04 -3.45 1.07
CA ALA A 35 -18.34 -3.49 0.41
C ALA A 35 -19.25 -2.33 0.81
N ILE A 36 -19.05 -1.75 1.99
CA ILE A 36 -19.86 -0.61 2.45
C ILE A 36 -19.24 0.74 2.09
N LEU A 37 -18.03 0.77 1.56
CA LEU A 37 -17.44 2.01 1.08
C LEU A 37 -18.10 2.40 -0.24
N ARG A 38 -18.28 3.70 -0.41
CA ARG A 38 -18.83 4.28 -1.65
C ARG A 38 -17.69 4.82 -2.49
N PRO A 39 -17.91 5.05 -3.80
CA PRO A 39 -16.90 5.70 -4.63
C PRO A 39 -16.38 6.98 -3.99
N GLY A 40 -15.04 7.10 -3.92
CA GLY A 40 -14.39 8.23 -3.27
C GLY A 40 -14.09 8.05 -1.80
N ASP A 41 -14.67 7.04 -1.15
CA ASP A 41 -14.36 6.74 0.24
C ASP A 41 -12.98 6.10 0.37
N ILE A 42 -12.38 6.25 1.56
CA ILE A 42 -11.02 5.79 1.82
C ILE A 42 -11.04 4.80 2.99
N GLY A 43 -10.40 3.66 2.81
CA GLY A 43 -10.17 2.70 3.88
C GLY A 43 -8.69 2.69 4.24
N LEU A 44 -8.39 2.66 5.53
CA LEU A 44 -7.03 2.55 6.04
C LEU A 44 -6.89 1.17 6.69
N LEU A 45 -6.12 0.30 6.07
CA LEU A 45 -5.86 -1.03 6.61
C LEU A 45 -4.83 -0.95 7.72
N ASP A 46 -4.86 -1.93 8.62
CA ASP A 46 -3.87 -1.99 9.67
C ASP A 46 -2.48 -2.34 9.10
N ASN A 47 -1.48 -2.22 9.94
CA ASN A 47 -0.09 -2.39 9.52
C ASN A 47 0.15 -3.82 9.04
N VAL A 48 0.50 -3.98 7.76
CA VAL A 48 0.76 -5.29 7.17
C VAL A 48 1.89 -6.04 7.88
N ARG A 49 2.78 -5.31 8.56
CA ARG A 49 3.89 -5.91 9.30
C ARG A 49 3.46 -6.68 10.52
N PHE A 50 2.19 -6.60 10.93
CA PHE A 50 1.66 -7.46 11.99
C PHE A 50 1.57 -8.91 11.55
N TRP A 51 1.62 -9.18 10.25
CA TRP A 51 1.53 -10.52 9.70
C TRP A 51 2.89 -10.97 9.17
N PRO A 52 3.47 -12.06 9.73
CA PRO A 52 4.79 -12.55 9.28
C PRO A 52 4.85 -12.86 7.78
N ARG A 53 3.71 -13.21 7.20
CA ARG A 53 3.62 -13.52 5.76
C ARG A 53 3.95 -12.32 4.87
N GLU A 54 3.90 -11.11 5.40
CA GLU A 54 4.27 -9.91 4.67
C GLU A 54 5.77 -9.93 4.32
N GLU A 55 6.63 -10.07 5.33
CA GLU A 55 8.07 -10.07 5.13
C GLU A 55 8.56 -11.34 4.42
N ALA A 56 7.82 -12.43 4.55
CA ALA A 56 8.11 -13.67 3.85
C ALA A 56 7.74 -13.61 2.37
N ASN A 57 7.09 -12.54 1.92
CA ASN A 57 6.59 -12.41 0.54
C ASN A 57 5.73 -13.61 0.15
N ASP A 58 4.85 -14.02 1.06
CA ASP A 58 4.00 -15.20 0.89
C ASP A 58 3.03 -14.99 -0.27
N PRO A 59 3.05 -15.84 -1.31
CA PRO A 59 2.17 -15.65 -2.48
C PRO A 59 0.68 -15.69 -2.14
N GLU A 60 0.28 -16.55 -1.21
CA GLU A 60 -1.13 -16.64 -0.83
C GLU A 60 -1.59 -15.42 -0.06
N PHE A 61 -0.72 -14.85 0.77
CA PHE A 61 -1.01 -13.61 1.46
C PHE A 61 -1.15 -12.45 0.46
N ALA A 62 -0.25 -12.37 -0.50
CA ALA A 62 -0.32 -11.36 -1.56
C ALA A 62 -1.62 -11.51 -2.37
N LYS A 63 -2.01 -12.74 -2.71
CA LYS A 63 -3.27 -12.99 -3.41
C LYS A 63 -4.48 -12.54 -2.61
N ALA A 64 -4.48 -12.80 -1.31
CA ALA A 64 -5.58 -12.41 -0.44
C ALA A 64 -5.73 -10.89 -0.38
N ILE A 65 -4.63 -10.16 -0.35
CA ILE A 65 -4.66 -8.69 -0.38
C ILE A 65 -5.09 -8.20 -1.76
N ALA A 66 -4.54 -8.78 -2.82
CA ALA A 66 -4.82 -8.39 -4.20
C ALA A 66 -6.29 -8.56 -4.58
N ALA A 67 -6.97 -9.51 -3.95
CA ALA A 67 -8.39 -9.76 -4.21
C ALA A 67 -9.27 -8.54 -3.88
N ASN A 68 -8.75 -7.59 -3.12
CA ASN A 68 -9.50 -6.41 -2.69
C ASN A 68 -9.35 -5.21 -3.62
N GLY A 69 -8.55 -5.30 -4.67
CA GLY A 69 -8.27 -4.15 -5.53
C GLY A 69 -8.18 -4.50 -7.00
N ASP A 70 -8.23 -3.47 -7.83
CA ASP A 70 -8.15 -3.60 -9.28
C ASP A 70 -6.78 -3.21 -9.82
N PHE A 71 -6.05 -2.37 -9.09
CA PHE A 71 -4.69 -2.01 -9.42
C PHE A 71 -3.95 -1.62 -8.14
N TYR A 72 -2.65 -1.49 -8.23
CA TYR A 72 -1.77 -1.24 -7.09
C TYR A 72 -0.91 -0.01 -7.35
N VAL A 73 -0.79 0.86 -6.35
CA VAL A 73 0.10 2.01 -6.42
C VAL A 73 1.09 1.91 -5.26
N ASN A 74 2.38 1.93 -5.56
CA ASN A 74 3.42 1.99 -4.56
C ASN A 74 3.97 3.39 -4.47
N ASP A 75 3.79 4.03 -3.31
CA ASP A 75 4.27 5.39 -3.07
C ASP A 75 5.30 5.43 -1.94
N ALA A 76 5.77 4.26 -1.50
CA ALA A 76 6.72 4.15 -0.39
C ALA A 76 8.08 3.73 -0.92
N PHE A 77 8.89 4.70 -1.38
CA PHE A 77 10.19 4.42 -2.01
C PHE A 77 11.10 3.60 -1.10
N SER A 78 11.14 3.94 0.18
CA SER A 78 12.02 3.26 1.14
C SER A 78 11.71 1.77 1.31
N ALA A 79 10.48 1.36 1.03
CA ALA A 79 10.06 -0.04 1.11
C ALA A 79 10.05 -0.75 -0.26
N ALA A 80 10.15 0.01 -1.35
CA ALA A 80 9.91 -0.55 -2.69
C ALA A 80 10.96 -1.57 -3.12
N HIS A 81 12.17 -1.49 -2.59
CA HIS A 81 13.25 -2.41 -2.95
C HIS A 81 13.28 -3.66 -2.07
N ARG A 82 12.32 -3.83 -1.18
CA ARG A 82 12.20 -5.04 -0.36
C ARG A 82 11.15 -5.97 -0.95
N ALA A 83 11.48 -7.25 -1.03
CA ALA A 83 10.58 -8.25 -1.59
C ALA A 83 9.58 -8.72 -0.54
N HIS A 84 8.57 -7.91 -0.27
CA HIS A 84 7.48 -8.20 0.65
C HIS A 84 6.18 -8.45 -0.11
N ALA A 85 5.19 -9.08 0.54
CA ALA A 85 3.92 -9.37 -0.12
C ALA A 85 3.21 -8.11 -0.60
N SER A 86 3.23 -7.05 0.20
CA SER A 86 2.55 -5.78 -0.14
C SER A 86 3.33 -4.92 -1.14
N THR A 87 4.54 -5.29 -1.47
CA THR A 87 5.34 -4.60 -2.48
C THR A 87 5.50 -5.48 -3.72
N GLU A 88 6.43 -6.43 -3.69
CA GLU A 88 6.71 -7.28 -4.84
C GLU A 88 5.54 -8.21 -5.17
N GLY A 89 4.96 -8.87 -4.16
CA GLY A 89 3.87 -9.81 -4.39
C GLY A 89 2.69 -9.17 -5.10
N LEU A 90 2.24 -8.01 -4.61
CA LEU A 90 1.13 -7.29 -5.23
C LEU A 90 1.47 -6.79 -6.63
N ALA A 91 2.70 -6.37 -6.86
CA ALA A 91 3.12 -5.86 -8.16
C ALA A 91 3.07 -6.92 -9.25
N HIS A 92 3.16 -8.20 -8.90
CA HIS A 92 3.05 -9.30 -9.85
C HIS A 92 1.59 -9.71 -10.11
N LEU A 93 0.67 -9.34 -9.23
CA LEU A 93 -0.72 -9.79 -9.29
C LEU A 93 -1.68 -8.75 -9.85
N LEU A 94 -1.32 -7.47 -9.77
CA LEU A 94 -2.16 -6.36 -10.20
C LEU A 94 -1.37 -5.42 -11.09
N PRO A 95 -2.02 -4.66 -11.99
CA PRO A 95 -1.36 -3.56 -12.67
C PRO A 95 -0.74 -2.64 -11.62
N ALA A 96 0.57 -2.39 -11.73
CA ALA A 96 1.32 -1.69 -10.71
C ALA A 96 1.84 -0.35 -11.24
N TYR A 97 1.74 0.67 -10.40
CA TYR A 97 2.14 2.03 -10.75
C TYR A 97 2.93 2.65 -9.60
N ALA A 98 3.78 3.62 -9.92
CA ALA A 98 4.46 4.42 -8.91
C ALA A 98 3.59 5.61 -8.53
N GLY A 99 3.48 5.90 -7.23
CA GLY A 99 2.83 7.11 -6.76
C GLY A 99 3.74 8.32 -6.98
N ARG A 100 3.23 9.51 -6.67
CA ARG A 100 3.97 10.75 -6.92
C ARG A 100 5.23 10.89 -6.09
N ALA A 101 5.19 10.47 -4.82
CA ALA A 101 6.37 10.52 -3.96
C ALA A 101 7.44 9.55 -4.46
N MET A 102 7.04 8.35 -4.86
CA MET A 102 7.92 7.36 -5.46
C MET A 102 8.54 7.90 -6.75
N GLU A 103 7.75 8.51 -7.62
CA GLU A 103 8.22 9.07 -8.87
C GLU A 103 9.25 10.17 -8.65
N ALA A 104 9.02 11.05 -7.67
CA ALA A 104 9.94 12.13 -7.34
C ALA A 104 11.28 11.57 -6.85
N GLU A 105 11.26 10.52 -6.02
CA GLU A 105 12.49 9.88 -5.53
C GLU A 105 13.25 9.19 -6.65
N LEU A 106 12.55 8.55 -7.57
CA LEU A 106 13.17 7.89 -8.72
C LEU A 106 13.83 8.91 -9.63
N LYS A 107 13.19 10.05 -9.85
CA LYS A 107 13.76 11.14 -10.67
C LYS A 107 14.97 11.75 -9.99
N ALA A 108 14.93 11.97 -8.68
CA ALA A 108 16.06 12.52 -7.94
C ALA A 108 17.25 11.56 -7.97
N LEU A 109 17.01 10.26 -7.81
CA LEU A 109 18.06 9.25 -7.87
C LEU A 109 18.69 9.21 -9.26
N ASP A 110 17.88 9.27 -10.30
CA ASP A 110 18.35 9.28 -11.68
C ASP A 110 19.25 10.49 -11.95
N ALA A 111 18.84 11.66 -11.49
CA ALA A 111 19.64 12.87 -11.61
C ALA A 111 20.95 12.77 -10.83
N ALA A 112 20.92 12.19 -9.61
CA ALA A 112 22.11 12.04 -8.78
C ALA A 112 23.12 11.08 -9.39
N LEU A 113 22.66 10.07 -10.14
CA LEU A 113 23.55 9.14 -10.82
C LEU A 113 24.17 9.73 -12.07
N GLY A 114 23.73 10.92 -12.48
CA GLY A 114 24.34 11.66 -13.57
C GLY A 114 24.28 10.97 -14.90
N ASN A 115 23.11 10.51 -15.32
CA ASN A 115 22.97 9.86 -16.60
C ASN A 115 22.70 10.87 -17.71
N PRO A 116 23.72 11.28 -18.45
CA PRO A 116 23.60 12.35 -19.43
C PRO A 116 22.95 11.95 -20.74
N GLN A 117 22.74 10.68 -20.98
CA GLN A 117 22.08 10.20 -22.19
C GLN A 117 20.59 10.49 -22.24
N ARG A 118 20.07 10.91 -21.19
CA ARG A 118 18.63 11.17 -21.11
C ARG A 118 18.24 12.49 -21.53
#